data_fb3d807b017ea17539e545c6d6894ed5
#
_entry.id   fb3d807b017ea17539e545c6d6894ed5
#
_cell.length_a   1.000
_cell.length_b   1.000
_cell.length_c   1.000
_cell.angle_alpha   90.00
_cell.angle_beta   90.00
_cell.angle_gamma   90.00
#
_symmetry.space_group_name_H-M   'P 1'
#
loop_
_entity.id
_entity.type
_entity.pdbx_description
1 polymer ?
#
loop_
_entity_poly.entity_id
_entity_poly.type
_entity_poly.pdbx_seq_one_letter_code
_entity_poly.pdbx_strand_id
1 'polypeptide(L)'
;MRFKDKVVVVTGGAKGIGACIAERYRSEGAYVEIIDKTPGNWFIGDIADKDVLEEFSKYVLKKYGKVDILVNNALPLMKGIDDCTWEEFLYAQRVGVAAPFYLAKLFKDYFPKGSSIINISSSRDRMSEPQTESYTAAKGGLTALTHALAISLGPKVRVNSISPGWINTTEIEYDGPDATQHSVARVGRPDDIASMALFLSSDEAGFITGENIVIDGGMTHRMIYHGDHGWSFR
;
A
#
# COMPACT_ATOMS: atom_id res chain seq x y z
N MET A 1 -3.70 15.45 -17.92
CA MET A 1 -3.64 15.35 -16.44
C MET A 1 -4.90 14.66 -15.97
N ARG A 2 -4.80 13.35 -15.69
CA ARG A 2 -5.95 12.49 -15.31
C ARG A 2 -6.51 12.82 -13.92
N PHE A 3 -5.67 13.36 -13.04
CA PHE A 3 -6.02 13.64 -11.65
C PHE A 3 -6.05 15.12 -11.30
N LYS A 4 -6.27 15.97 -12.31
CA LYS A 4 -6.36 17.43 -12.10
C LYS A 4 -7.42 17.74 -11.03
N ASP A 5 -7.03 18.54 -10.04
CA ASP A 5 -7.86 19.01 -8.92
C ASP A 5 -8.39 17.90 -7.99
N LYS A 6 -7.87 16.66 -8.12
CA LYS A 6 -8.15 15.57 -7.18
C LYS A 6 -7.32 15.74 -5.91
N VAL A 7 -7.91 15.43 -4.78
CA VAL A 7 -7.24 15.40 -3.47
C VAL A 7 -6.86 13.96 -3.14
N VAL A 8 -5.58 13.72 -3.01
CA VAL A 8 -4.99 12.41 -2.74
C VAL A 8 -4.31 12.41 -1.38
N VAL A 9 -4.61 11.44 -0.55
CA VAL A 9 -3.96 11.18 0.72
C VAL A 9 -3.07 9.96 0.58
N VAL A 10 -1.80 10.04 1.02
CA VAL A 10 -0.84 8.92 1.00
C VAL A 10 -0.22 8.74 2.38
N THR A 11 -0.38 7.55 2.98
CA THR A 11 0.32 7.19 4.21
C THR A 11 1.68 6.58 3.90
N GLY A 12 2.72 6.93 4.68
CA GLY A 12 4.08 6.42 4.44
C GLY A 12 4.68 6.93 3.12
N GLY A 13 4.42 8.20 2.80
CA GLY A 13 4.80 8.81 1.51
C GLY A 13 6.17 9.48 1.49
N ALA A 14 7.00 9.34 2.54
CA ALA A 14 8.31 9.99 2.61
C ALA A 14 9.36 9.36 1.69
N LYS A 15 9.23 8.07 1.37
CA LYS A 15 10.21 7.32 0.56
C LYS A 15 9.58 6.13 -0.17
N GLY A 16 10.38 5.49 -1.02
CA GLY A 16 10.05 4.22 -1.67
C GLY A 16 8.77 4.28 -2.51
N ILE A 17 7.91 3.27 -2.39
CA ILE A 17 6.67 3.13 -3.15
C ILE A 17 5.73 4.33 -2.89
N GLY A 18 5.55 4.73 -1.63
CA GLY A 18 4.66 5.82 -1.27
C GLY A 18 5.08 7.17 -1.86
N ALA A 19 6.39 7.48 -1.83
CA ALA A 19 6.91 8.70 -2.44
C ALA A 19 6.72 8.70 -3.96
N CYS A 20 6.98 7.57 -4.62
CA CYS A 20 6.76 7.43 -6.07
C CYS A 20 5.29 7.62 -6.43
N ILE A 21 4.36 7.00 -5.68
CA ILE A 21 2.92 7.17 -5.86
C ILE A 21 2.53 8.65 -5.71
N ALA A 22 3.00 9.31 -4.64
CA ALA A 22 2.70 10.71 -4.38
C ALA A 22 3.16 11.61 -5.52
N GLU A 23 4.38 11.41 -6.02
CA GLU A 23 4.95 12.19 -7.13
C GLU A 23 4.20 11.96 -8.45
N ARG A 24 3.84 10.71 -8.75
CA ARG A 24 3.05 10.38 -9.93
C ARG A 24 1.68 11.05 -9.91
N TYR A 25 1.00 11.11 -8.76
CA TYR A 25 -0.27 11.85 -8.66
C TYR A 25 -0.05 13.37 -8.83
N ARG A 26 1.01 13.94 -8.25
CA ARG A 26 1.33 15.38 -8.44
C ARG A 26 1.59 15.71 -9.91
N SER A 27 2.37 14.88 -10.60
CA SER A 27 2.65 15.07 -12.03
C SER A 27 1.40 15.00 -12.93
N GLU A 28 0.35 14.32 -12.45
CA GLU A 28 -0.96 14.24 -13.11
C GLU A 28 -1.96 15.30 -12.61
N GLY A 29 -1.49 16.29 -11.83
CA GLY A 29 -2.27 17.49 -11.44
C GLY A 29 -3.06 17.36 -10.14
N ALA A 30 -2.79 16.34 -9.32
CA ALA A 30 -3.45 16.17 -8.03
C ALA A 30 -2.82 17.02 -6.92
N TYR A 31 -3.64 17.41 -5.94
CA TYR A 31 -3.18 17.86 -4.63
C TYR A 31 -2.89 16.62 -3.77
N VAL A 32 -1.66 16.49 -3.29
CA VAL A 32 -1.24 15.29 -2.54
C VAL A 32 -0.82 15.66 -1.13
N GLU A 33 -1.52 15.13 -0.15
CA GLU A 33 -1.18 15.22 1.27
C GLU A 33 -0.57 13.90 1.75
N ILE A 34 0.57 14.01 2.41
CA ILE A 34 1.30 12.87 2.96
C ILE A 34 1.24 12.92 4.48
N ILE A 35 1.07 11.77 5.11
CA ILE A 35 1.40 11.55 6.52
C ILE A 35 2.51 10.52 6.64
N ASP A 36 3.58 10.87 7.34
CA ASP A 36 4.71 10.00 7.60
C ASP A 36 5.35 10.34 8.95
N LYS A 37 5.92 9.36 9.63
CA LYS A 37 6.65 9.60 10.88
C LYS A 37 8.04 10.20 10.69
N THR A 38 8.58 10.11 9.47
CA THR A 38 9.87 10.70 9.12
C THR A 38 9.73 12.21 8.92
N PRO A 39 10.63 13.04 9.45
CA PRO A 39 10.60 14.50 9.25
C PRO A 39 10.65 14.90 7.77
N GLY A 40 9.87 15.90 7.36
CA GLY A 40 9.82 16.42 6.01
C GLY A 40 8.72 17.47 5.80
N ASN A 41 8.48 17.85 4.55
CA ASN A 41 7.45 18.83 4.16
C ASN A 41 6.06 18.16 3.99
N TRP A 42 5.62 17.44 5.01
CA TRP A 42 4.34 16.74 5.09
C TRP A 42 3.85 16.74 6.53
N PHE A 43 2.67 16.16 6.78
CA PHE A 43 2.17 15.97 8.12
C PHE A 43 3.02 14.90 8.83
N ILE A 44 3.71 15.29 9.91
CA ILE A 44 4.58 14.37 10.66
C ILE A 44 3.74 13.70 11.75
N GLY A 45 3.64 12.37 11.71
CA GLY A 45 2.91 11.62 12.71
C GLY A 45 2.95 10.11 12.48
N ASP A 46 2.79 9.35 13.56
CA ASP A 46 2.70 7.89 13.51
C ASP A 46 1.24 7.47 13.35
N ILE A 47 0.93 6.81 12.26
CA ILE A 47 -0.44 6.34 11.97
C ILE A 47 -0.93 5.22 12.91
N ALA A 48 -0.05 4.64 13.74
CA ALA A 48 -0.47 3.73 14.80
C ALA A 48 -1.20 4.45 15.93
N ASP A 49 -1.13 5.79 16.00
CA ASP A 49 -1.80 6.62 16.96
C ASP A 49 -3.11 7.18 16.40
N LYS A 50 -4.20 6.86 17.11
CA LYS A 50 -5.55 7.27 16.71
C LYS A 50 -5.71 8.80 16.68
N ASP A 51 -5.16 9.50 17.68
CA ASP A 51 -5.33 10.96 17.81
C ASP A 51 -4.58 11.67 16.66
N VAL A 52 -3.41 11.16 16.27
CA VAL A 52 -2.66 11.62 15.09
C VAL A 52 -3.48 11.46 13.81
N LEU A 53 -4.19 10.35 13.63
CA LEU A 53 -5.07 10.14 12.47
C LEU A 53 -6.23 11.14 12.46
N GLU A 54 -6.81 11.43 13.61
CA GLU A 54 -7.88 12.42 13.73
C GLU A 54 -7.39 13.85 13.42
N GLU A 55 -6.22 14.23 13.93
CA GLU A 55 -5.60 15.53 13.64
C GLU A 55 -5.28 15.69 12.16
N PHE A 56 -4.66 14.65 11.56
CA PHE A 56 -4.36 14.64 10.15
C PHE A 56 -5.63 14.74 9.28
N SER A 57 -6.68 13.99 9.61
CA SER A 57 -7.93 14.06 8.87
C SER A 57 -8.57 15.45 8.94
N LYS A 58 -8.58 16.08 10.13
CA LYS A 58 -9.05 17.46 10.31
C LYS A 58 -8.22 18.46 9.49
N TYR A 59 -6.90 18.28 9.45
CA TYR A 59 -6.00 19.10 8.63
C TYR A 59 -6.35 19.02 7.16
N VAL A 60 -6.48 17.81 6.60
CA VAL A 60 -6.83 17.59 5.18
C VAL A 60 -8.21 18.18 4.86
N LEU A 61 -9.21 17.88 5.69
CA LEU A 61 -10.58 18.32 5.46
C LEU A 61 -10.75 19.85 5.61
N LYS A 62 -10.03 20.48 6.53
CA LYS A 62 -10.01 21.95 6.65
C LYS A 62 -9.43 22.60 5.38
N LYS A 63 -8.45 21.95 4.74
CA LYS A 63 -7.76 22.50 3.57
C LYS A 63 -8.54 22.28 2.26
N TYR A 64 -9.20 21.12 2.10
CA TYR A 64 -9.78 20.73 0.82
C TYR A 64 -11.27 20.39 0.87
N GLY A 65 -11.83 20.11 2.04
CA GLY A 65 -13.24 19.73 2.20
C GLY A 65 -13.61 18.33 1.65
N LYS A 66 -12.68 17.62 1.05
CA LYS A 66 -12.90 16.31 0.42
C LYS A 66 -11.62 15.48 0.36
N VAL A 67 -11.77 14.19 0.07
CA VAL A 67 -10.69 13.29 -0.34
C VAL A 67 -11.19 12.47 -1.53
N ASP A 68 -10.52 12.57 -2.68
CA ASP A 68 -10.87 11.78 -3.86
C ASP A 68 -10.20 10.40 -3.85
N ILE A 69 -8.97 10.32 -3.35
CA ILE A 69 -8.18 9.08 -3.34
C ILE A 69 -7.45 8.94 -1.99
N LEU A 70 -7.58 7.77 -1.36
CA LEU A 70 -6.81 7.39 -0.18
C LEU A 70 -5.87 6.23 -0.52
N VAL A 71 -4.56 6.42 -0.35
CA VAL A 71 -3.54 5.39 -0.53
C VAL A 71 -2.96 4.98 0.82
N ASN A 72 -3.32 3.81 1.29
CA ASN A 72 -2.79 3.20 2.50
C ASN A 72 -1.50 2.42 2.14
N ASN A 73 -0.35 3.08 2.30
CA ASN A 73 0.94 2.50 1.91
C ASN A 73 1.91 2.31 3.08
N ALA A 74 1.70 2.95 4.21
CA ALA A 74 2.62 2.85 5.34
C ALA A 74 2.97 1.41 5.70
N LEU A 75 4.27 1.16 5.93
CA LEU A 75 4.82 -0.17 6.15
C LEU A 75 4.64 -0.60 7.62
N PRO A 76 3.94 -1.71 7.92
CA PRO A 76 3.89 -2.26 9.27
C PRO A 76 5.24 -2.87 9.68
N LEU A 77 5.42 -3.01 11.00
CA LEU A 77 6.59 -3.69 11.56
C LEU A 77 6.65 -5.15 11.09
N MET A 78 7.84 -5.63 10.79
CA MET A 78 8.10 -7.01 10.39
C MET A 78 9.02 -7.68 11.42
N LYS A 79 8.42 -8.51 12.28
CA LYS A 79 9.07 -9.36 13.26
C LYS A 79 8.34 -10.69 13.38
N GLY A 80 9.06 -11.71 13.87
CA GLY A 80 8.61 -13.08 13.90
C GLY A 80 8.38 -13.65 15.28
N ILE A 81 8.05 -14.96 15.30
CA ILE A 81 7.65 -15.67 16.50
C ILE A 81 8.75 -15.72 17.57
N ASP A 82 10.02 -15.60 17.18
CA ASP A 82 11.13 -15.72 18.12
C ASP A 82 11.36 -14.43 18.95
N ASP A 83 11.10 -13.25 18.39
CA ASP A 83 11.49 -11.97 19.01
C ASP A 83 10.41 -10.89 18.98
N CYS A 84 9.24 -11.15 18.39
CA CYS A 84 8.14 -10.21 18.33
C CYS A 84 7.40 -10.17 19.67
N THR A 85 7.44 -9.05 20.36
CA THR A 85 6.64 -8.85 21.56
C THR A 85 5.15 -8.69 21.23
N TRP A 86 4.29 -8.84 22.23
CA TRP A 86 2.85 -8.59 22.08
C TRP A 86 2.56 -7.14 21.59
N GLU A 87 3.24 -6.16 22.18
CA GLU A 87 3.10 -4.74 21.85
C GLU A 87 3.55 -4.45 20.42
N GLU A 88 4.63 -5.06 19.97
CA GLU A 88 5.14 -4.95 18.61
C GLU A 88 4.21 -5.59 17.60
N PHE A 89 3.65 -6.75 17.92
CA PHE A 89 2.64 -7.38 17.07
C PHE A 89 1.40 -6.49 16.94
N LEU A 90 0.88 -5.97 18.04
CA LEU A 90 -0.25 -5.04 18.03
C LEU A 90 0.07 -3.72 17.29
N TYR A 91 1.29 -3.23 17.40
CA TYR A 91 1.74 -2.05 16.65
C TYR A 91 1.67 -2.34 15.14
N ALA A 92 2.17 -3.49 14.68
CA ALA A 92 2.08 -3.89 13.28
C ALA A 92 0.62 -3.93 12.78
N GLN A 93 -0.31 -4.47 13.58
CA GLN A 93 -1.73 -4.50 13.24
C GLN A 93 -2.36 -3.10 13.22
N ARG A 94 -1.96 -2.22 14.14
CA ARG A 94 -2.42 -0.82 14.14
C ARG A 94 -2.02 -0.10 12.86
N VAL A 95 -0.75 -0.23 12.44
CA VAL A 95 -0.26 0.39 11.19
C VAL A 95 -0.90 -0.25 9.95
N GLY A 96 -0.95 -1.59 9.89
CA GLY A 96 -1.29 -2.32 8.67
C GLY A 96 -2.80 -2.52 8.45
N VAL A 97 -3.62 -2.47 9.51
CA VAL A 97 -5.06 -2.78 9.42
C VAL A 97 -5.90 -1.68 10.06
N ALA A 98 -5.62 -1.32 11.32
CA ALA A 98 -6.49 -0.39 12.05
C ALA A 98 -6.45 1.03 11.48
N ALA A 99 -5.27 1.54 11.12
CA ALA A 99 -5.13 2.87 10.52
C ALA A 99 -5.82 2.98 9.15
N PRO A 100 -5.65 2.03 8.18
CA PRO A 100 -6.41 2.00 6.94
C PRO A 100 -7.94 2.01 7.16
N PHE A 101 -8.42 1.18 8.07
CA PHE A 101 -9.84 1.17 8.45
C PHE A 101 -10.28 2.52 9.01
N TYR A 102 -9.49 3.08 9.93
CA TYR A 102 -9.89 4.30 10.62
C TYR A 102 -9.84 5.54 9.72
N LEU A 103 -8.85 5.65 8.83
CA LEU A 103 -8.83 6.71 7.81
C LEU A 103 -10.01 6.60 6.85
N ALA A 104 -10.35 5.39 6.40
CA ALA A 104 -11.55 5.17 5.59
C ALA A 104 -12.81 5.63 6.31
N LYS A 105 -12.94 5.36 7.63
CA LYS A 105 -14.04 5.82 8.49
C LYS A 105 -14.06 7.35 8.63
N LEU A 106 -12.92 7.99 8.88
CA LEU A 106 -12.82 9.44 9.06
C LEU A 106 -13.17 10.21 7.78
N PHE A 107 -12.82 9.67 6.61
CA PHE A 107 -13.09 10.30 5.32
C PHE A 107 -14.42 9.85 4.67
N LYS A 108 -15.16 8.90 5.25
CA LYS A 108 -16.34 8.26 4.65
C LYS A 108 -17.32 9.26 4.02
N ASP A 109 -17.66 10.31 4.75
CA ASP A 109 -18.66 11.28 4.30
C ASP A 109 -18.09 12.33 3.35
N TYR A 110 -16.78 12.42 3.27
CA TYR A 110 -16.03 13.39 2.47
C TYR A 110 -15.46 12.83 1.16
N PHE A 111 -15.68 11.55 0.89
CA PHE A 111 -15.39 10.98 -0.43
C PHE A 111 -16.46 11.44 -1.43
N PRO A 112 -16.12 12.12 -2.54
CA PRO A 112 -17.04 12.32 -3.66
C PRO A 112 -17.45 10.98 -4.31
N LYS A 113 -18.51 10.97 -5.11
CA LYS A 113 -18.84 9.81 -5.95
C LYS A 113 -17.71 9.55 -6.95
N GLY A 114 -17.29 8.30 -7.10
CA GLY A 114 -16.19 7.89 -7.97
C GLY A 114 -14.81 7.93 -7.28
N SER A 115 -14.76 8.18 -5.98
CA SER A 115 -13.54 8.08 -5.18
C SER A 115 -12.96 6.67 -5.14
N SER A 116 -11.68 6.57 -4.77
CA SER A 116 -10.98 5.30 -4.68
C SER A 116 -10.12 5.18 -3.42
N ILE A 117 -10.06 3.98 -2.85
CA ILE A 117 -9.08 3.60 -1.82
C ILE A 117 -8.16 2.55 -2.42
N ILE A 118 -6.85 2.78 -2.32
CA ILE A 118 -5.80 1.85 -2.77
C ILE A 118 -5.00 1.40 -1.54
N ASN A 119 -5.07 0.12 -1.24
CA ASN A 119 -4.33 -0.51 -0.15
C ASN A 119 -3.07 -1.18 -0.68
N ILE A 120 -1.89 -0.75 -0.26
CA ILE A 120 -0.63 -1.41 -0.63
C ILE A 120 -0.39 -2.58 0.33
N SER A 121 -0.79 -3.77 -0.12
CA SER A 121 -0.58 -5.02 0.60
C SER A 121 0.82 -5.59 0.33
N SER A 122 0.94 -6.87 0.05
CA SER A 122 2.18 -7.58 -0.29
C SER A 122 1.85 -8.97 -0.82
N SER A 123 2.72 -9.58 -1.61
CA SER A 123 2.67 -11.02 -1.91
C SER A 123 2.65 -11.87 -0.63
N ARG A 124 3.14 -11.30 0.50
CA ARG A 124 3.09 -11.93 1.83
C ARG A 124 1.69 -11.95 2.48
N ASP A 125 0.67 -11.50 1.79
CA ASP A 125 -0.73 -11.73 2.20
C ASP A 125 -1.15 -13.21 2.06
N ARG A 126 -0.40 -14.00 1.28
CA ARG A 126 -0.67 -15.41 0.94
C ARG A 126 0.54 -16.33 0.94
N MET A 127 1.75 -15.78 1.09
CA MET A 127 2.99 -16.53 1.23
C MET A 127 3.88 -15.88 2.29
N SER A 128 4.82 -16.62 2.85
CA SER A 128 5.60 -16.14 3.99
C SER A 128 7.05 -16.61 3.93
N GLU A 129 7.91 -15.84 4.54
CA GLU A 129 9.22 -16.28 5.00
C GLU A 129 9.18 -16.48 6.53
N PRO A 130 10.06 -17.30 7.11
CA PRO A 130 10.20 -17.37 8.55
C PRO A 130 10.42 -16.01 9.20
N GLN A 131 9.92 -15.81 10.40
CA GLN A 131 10.12 -14.59 11.20
C GLN A 131 9.48 -13.31 10.60
N THR A 132 8.31 -13.46 9.96
CA THR A 132 7.57 -12.35 9.37
C THR A 132 6.09 -12.28 9.80
N GLU A 133 5.72 -12.96 10.88
CA GLU A 133 4.33 -13.19 11.27
C GLU A 133 3.56 -11.89 11.50
N SER A 134 4.17 -10.88 12.16
CA SER A 134 3.51 -9.59 12.42
C SER A 134 3.14 -8.85 11.13
N TYR A 135 4.03 -8.90 10.14
CA TYR A 135 3.85 -8.29 8.83
C TYR A 135 2.84 -9.06 7.98
N THR A 136 3.00 -10.38 7.89
CA THR A 136 2.11 -11.27 7.13
C THR A 136 0.67 -11.17 7.63
N ALA A 137 0.46 -11.17 8.96
CA ALA A 137 -0.86 -10.99 9.55
C ALA A 137 -1.46 -9.62 9.17
N ALA A 138 -0.66 -8.54 9.23
CA ALA A 138 -1.12 -7.20 8.88
C ALA A 138 -1.48 -7.10 7.39
N LYS A 139 -0.67 -7.67 6.48
CA LYS A 139 -0.92 -7.60 5.03
C LYS A 139 -2.09 -8.50 4.61
N GLY A 140 -2.23 -9.69 5.20
CA GLY A 140 -3.41 -10.54 5.04
C GLY A 140 -4.68 -9.85 5.53
N GLY A 141 -4.62 -9.21 6.71
CA GLY A 141 -5.71 -8.42 7.26
C GLY A 141 -6.11 -7.24 6.37
N LEU A 142 -5.13 -6.54 5.77
CA LEU A 142 -5.38 -5.43 4.86
C LEU A 142 -6.06 -5.90 3.56
N THR A 143 -5.63 -7.05 3.02
CA THR A 143 -6.28 -7.66 1.85
C THR A 143 -7.73 -8.05 2.14
N ALA A 144 -8.00 -8.65 3.31
CA ALA A 144 -9.37 -8.95 3.74
C ALA A 144 -10.21 -7.67 3.98
N LEU A 145 -9.61 -6.64 4.60
CA LEU A 145 -10.26 -5.34 4.81
C LEU A 145 -10.65 -4.68 3.49
N THR A 146 -9.90 -4.89 2.42
CA THR A 146 -10.15 -4.30 1.09
C THR A 146 -11.53 -4.66 0.56
N HIS A 147 -11.88 -5.94 0.49
CA HIS A 147 -13.20 -6.34 -0.02
C HIS A 147 -14.34 -5.95 0.95
N ALA A 148 -14.09 -5.96 2.26
CA ALA A 148 -15.08 -5.53 3.24
C ALA A 148 -15.43 -4.03 3.09
N LEU A 149 -14.40 -3.18 2.91
CA LEU A 149 -14.61 -1.75 2.65
C LEU A 149 -15.25 -1.50 1.28
N ALA A 150 -14.91 -2.28 0.25
CA ALA A 150 -15.50 -2.16 -1.09
C ALA A 150 -17.02 -2.34 -1.04
N ILE A 151 -17.50 -3.33 -0.30
CA ILE A 151 -18.94 -3.58 -0.12
C ILE A 151 -19.60 -2.48 0.72
N SER A 152 -18.94 -2.04 1.81
CA SER A 152 -19.52 -1.07 2.74
C SER A 152 -19.56 0.37 2.17
N LEU A 153 -18.61 0.73 1.29
CA LEU A 153 -18.49 2.08 0.72
C LEU A 153 -19.05 2.21 -0.71
N GLY A 154 -19.40 1.08 -1.33
CA GLY A 154 -20.07 1.09 -2.62
C GLY A 154 -21.48 1.69 -2.57
N PRO A 155 -21.97 2.27 -3.67
CA PRO A 155 -21.32 2.49 -4.96
C PRO A 155 -20.49 3.80 -5.03
N LYS A 156 -20.26 4.46 -3.91
CA LYS A 156 -19.63 5.79 -3.83
C LYS A 156 -18.10 5.71 -4.02
N VAL A 157 -17.47 4.68 -3.41
CA VAL A 157 -16.01 4.49 -3.37
C VAL A 157 -15.67 3.08 -3.85
N ARG A 158 -14.70 2.97 -4.75
CA ARG A 158 -14.07 1.69 -5.09
C ARG A 158 -12.87 1.44 -4.17
N VAL A 159 -12.69 0.23 -3.71
CA VAL A 159 -11.57 -0.14 -2.82
C VAL A 159 -10.87 -1.35 -3.39
N ASN A 160 -9.58 -1.21 -3.68
CA ASN A 160 -8.75 -2.29 -4.20
C ASN A 160 -7.41 -2.34 -3.47
N SER A 161 -6.76 -3.48 -3.49
CA SER A 161 -5.40 -3.65 -3.01
C SER A 161 -4.43 -4.03 -4.13
N ILE A 162 -3.19 -3.62 -3.95
CA ILE A 162 -2.06 -4.06 -4.76
C ILE A 162 -1.15 -4.87 -3.84
N SER A 163 -0.74 -6.05 -4.27
CA SER A 163 0.21 -6.92 -3.58
C SER A 163 1.54 -6.94 -4.34
N PRO A 164 2.48 -6.04 -3.99
CA PRO A 164 3.82 -6.06 -4.56
C PRO A 164 4.58 -7.33 -4.21
N GLY A 165 5.41 -7.81 -5.14
CA GLY A 165 6.51 -8.72 -4.84
C GLY A 165 7.72 -7.96 -4.29
N TRP A 166 8.92 -8.37 -4.69
CA TRP A 166 10.13 -7.64 -4.33
C TRP A 166 10.26 -6.37 -5.18
N ILE A 167 10.19 -5.22 -4.52
CA ILE A 167 10.35 -3.90 -5.12
C ILE A 167 11.61 -3.26 -4.57
N ASN A 168 12.53 -2.95 -5.45
CA ASN A 168 13.74 -2.21 -5.10
C ASN A 168 13.40 -0.74 -4.83
N THR A 169 13.58 -0.33 -3.59
CA THR A 169 13.40 1.06 -3.13
C THR A 169 14.74 1.75 -2.84
N THR A 170 15.83 1.14 -3.26
CA THR A 170 17.21 1.65 -3.14
C THR A 170 17.78 1.96 -4.51
N GLU A 171 19.01 2.49 -4.56
CA GLU A 171 19.74 2.72 -5.81
C GLU A 171 20.63 1.52 -6.19
N ILE A 172 20.58 0.42 -5.43
CA ILE A 172 21.35 -0.79 -5.70
C ILE A 172 20.75 -1.48 -6.93
N GLU A 173 21.57 -1.83 -7.90
CA GLU A 173 21.16 -2.67 -9.01
C GLU A 173 21.19 -4.14 -8.60
N TYR A 174 20.16 -4.88 -8.95
CA TYR A 174 20.03 -6.32 -8.70
C TYR A 174 20.04 -7.06 -10.03
N ASP A 175 20.99 -7.97 -10.18
CA ASP A 175 21.15 -8.81 -11.38
C ASP A 175 21.16 -10.31 -11.02
N GLY A 176 21.59 -11.15 -11.96
CA GLY A 176 21.75 -12.58 -11.74
C GLY A 176 20.53 -13.26 -11.13
N PRO A 177 20.71 -14.07 -10.06
CA PRO A 177 19.60 -14.79 -9.41
C PRO A 177 18.50 -13.87 -8.88
N ASP A 178 18.84 -12.69 -8.37
CA ASP A 178 17.89 -11.72 -7.85
C ASP A 178 16.92 -11.22 -8.93
N ALA A 179 17.44 -10.95 -10.12
CA ALA A 179 16.64 -10.56 -11.26
C ALA A 179 15.86 -11.75 -11.83
N THR A 180 16.52 -12.89 -12.03
CA THR A 180 15.96 -14.05 -12.76
C THR A 180 14.97 -14.88 -11.95
N GLN A 181 14.87 -14.71 -10.63
CA GLN A 181 13.77 -15.28 -9.85
C GLN A 181 12.40 -14.72 -10.28
N HIS A 182 12.37 -13.53 -10.87
CA HIS A 182 11.19 -12.95 -11.49
C HIS A 182 11.08 -13.38 -12.97
N SER A 183 9.90 -13.81 -13.42
CA SER A 183 9.70 -14.24 -14.82
C SER A 183 9.97 -13.11 -15.83
N VAL A 184 9.86 -11.84 -15.38
CA VAL A 184 10.19 -10.66 -16.19
C VAL A 184 11.69 -10.30 -16.16
N ALA A 185 12.52 -11.14 -15.52
CA ALA A 185 13.98 -11.02 -15.44
C ALA A 185 14.50 -9.69 -14.86
N ARG A 186 13.77 -9.11 -13.93
CA ARG A 186 14.20 -7.93 -13.14
C ARG A 186 13.47 -7.85 -11.80
N VAL A 187 14.08 -7.22 -10.82
CA VAL A 187 13.42 -6.77 -9.60
C VAL A 187 12.44 -5.64 -9.94
N GLY A 188 11.31 -5.57 -9.22
CA GLY A 188 10.31 -4.52 -9.40
C GLY A 188 10.84 -3.14 -9.00
N ARG A 189 10.21 -2.09 -9.50
CA ARG A 189 10.50 -0.69 -9.18
C ARG A 189 9.27 -0.03 -8.55
N PRO A 190 9.42 1.02 -7.73
CA PRO A 190 8.28 1.78 -7.20
C PRO A 190 7.29 2.23 -8.26
N ASP A 191 7.76 2.54 -9.47
CA ASP A 191 6.93 2.96 -10.60
C ASP A 191 6.00 1.86 -11.13
N ASP A 192 6.38 0.58 -11.02
CA ASP A 192 5.51 -0.54 -11.37
C ASP A 192 4.24 -0.54 -10.50
N ILE A 193 4.40 -0.21 -9.22
CA ILE A 193 3.30 -0.13 -8.26
C ILE A 193 2.51 1.18 -8.42
N ALA A 194 3.21 2.30 -8.62
CA ALA A 194 2.58 3.60 -8.82
C ALA A 194 1.67 3.60 -10.08
N SER A 195 2.13 2.98 -11.17
CA SER A 195 1.34 2.86 -12.40
C SER A 195 0.01 2.12 -12.17
N MET A 196 0.03 1.02 -11.40
CA MET A 196 -1.19 0.30 -11.06
C MET A 196 -2.08 1.10 -10.09
N ALA A 197 -1.50 1.81 -9.12
CA ALA A 197 -2.27 2.66 -8.21
C ALA A 197 -3.03 3.77 -8.96
N LEU A 198 -2.38 4.41 -9.93
CA LEU A 198 -3.02 5.40 -10.79
C LEU A 198 -4.12 4.77 -11.67
N PHE A 199 -3.86 3.61 -12.26
CA PHE A 199 -4.88 2.90 -13.05
C PHE A 199 -6.11 2.57 -12.20
N LEU A 200 -5.93 1.92 -11.05
CA LEU A 200 -7.04 1.50 -10.18
C LEU A 200 -7.85 2.67 -9.62
N SER A 201 -7.25 3.85 -9.49
CA SER A 201 -7.96 5.05 -9.03
C SER A 201 -8.59 5.87 -10.14
N SER A 202 -8.33 5.54 -11.40
CA SER A 202 -8.91 6.22 -12.57
C SER A 202 -10.30 5.70 -12.94
N ASP A 203 -10.98 6.42 -13.83
CA ASP A 203 -12.28 6.01 -14.39
C ASP A 203 -12.17 4.75 -15.26
N GLU A 204 -10.99 4.45 -15.80
CA GLU A 204 -10.72 3.24 -16.60
C GLU A 204 -10.92 1.95 -15.77
N ALA A 205 -10.72 2.02 -14.44
CA ALA A 205 -10.95 0.92 -13.52
C ALA A 205 -12.36 0.95 -12.89
N GLY A 206 -13.33 1.60 -13.54
CA GLY A 206 -14.67 1.86 -12.98
C GLY A 206 -15.46 0.60 -12.58
N PHE A 207 -15.11 -0.57 -13.11
CA PHE A 207 -15.76 -1.85 -12.79
C PHE A 207 -14.88 -2.78 -11.93
N ILE A 208 -13.78 -2.26 -11.35
CA ILE A 208 -12.85 -3.01 -10.49
C ILE A 208 -13.01 -2.50 -9.06
N THR A 209 -13.51 -3.35 -8.15
CA THR A 209 -13.60 -3.07 -6.72
C THR A 209 -13.60 -4.36 -5.91
N GLY A 210 -12.98 -4.34 -4.72
CA GLY A 210 -12.85 -5.50 -3.84
C GLY A 210 -11.70 -6.43 -4.23
N GLU A 211 -10.91 -6.08 -5.24
CA GLU A 211 -9.88 -6.94 -5.80
C GLU A 211 -8.50 -6.72 -5.15
N ASN A 212 -7.69 -7.78 -5.17
CA ASN A 212 -6.28 -7.74 -4.80
C ASN A 212 -5.42 -8.12 -6.02
N ILE A 213 -4.67 -7.17 -6.53
CA ILE A 213 -3.87 -7.33 -7.76
C ILE A 213 -2.40 -7.52 -7.40
N VAL A 214 -1.86 -8.67 -7.77
CA VAL A 214 -0.44 -9.01 -7.56
C VAL A 214 0.41 -8.36 -8.64
N ILE A 215 1.45 -7.63 -8.22
CA ILE A 215 2.45 -7.00 -9.09
C ILE A 215 3.84 -7.44 -8.62
N ASP A 216 4.31 -8.57 -9.11
CA ASP A 216 5.48 -9.27 -8.61
C ASP A 216 6.42 -9.83 -9.69
N GLY A 217 6.19 -9.46 -10.95
CA GLY A 217 6.98 -9.96 -12.07
C GLY A 217 6.84 -11.48 -12.32
N GLY A 218 5.78 -12.09 -11.79
CA GLY A 218 5.51 -13.52 -11.92
C GLY A 218 6.19 -14.40 -10.88
N MET A 219 6.82 -13.81 -9.86
CA MET A 219 7.56 -14.53 -8.82
C MET A 219 6.67 -15.54 -8.06
N THR A 220 5.46 -15.14 -7.64
CA THR A 220 4.56 -16.01 -6.86
C THR A 220 3.88 -17.11 -7.69
N HIS A 221 3.97 -17.04 -9.02
CA HIS A 221 3.44 -18.08 -9.94
C HIS A 221 4.49 -19.06 -10.40
N ARG A 222 5.76 -18.80 -10.10
CA ARG A 222 6.86 -19.65 -10.56
C ARG A 222 6.99 -20.89 -9.69
N MET A 223 6.82 -22.07 -10.27
CA MET A 223 7.12 -23.34 -9.63
C MET A 223 8.60 -23.68 -9.81
N ILE A 224 9.30 -23.95 -8.72
CA ILE A 224 10.74 -24.33 -8.70
C ILE A 224 10.88 -25.58 -7.85
N TYR A 225 11.58 -26.59 -8.38
CA TYR A 225 11.95 -27.78 -7.63
C TYR A 225 13.41 -27.67 -7.14
N HIS A 226 13.72 -28.40 -6.07
CA HIS A 226 15.10 -28.50 -5.56
C HIS A 226 16.05 -28.95 -6.69
N GLY A 227 17.11 -28.16 -6.91
CA GLY A 227 18.10 -28.39 -7.96
C GLY A 227 17.81 -27.72 -9.29
N ASP A 228 16.59 -27.19 -9.54
CA ASP A 228 16.26 -26.45 -10.74
C ASP A 228 17.07 -25.15 -10.81
N HIS A 229 17.65 -24.86 -11.98
CA HIS A 229 18.40 -23.62 -12.22
C HIS A 229 19.48 -23.31 -11.16
N GLY A 230 20.04 -24.33 -10.49
CA GLY A 230 21.01 -24.19 -9.43
C GLY A 230 20.41 -23.80 -8.07
N TRP A 231 19.07 -23.75 -7.94
CA TRP A 231 18.43 -23.48 -6.67
C TRP A 231 18.54 -24.68 -5.73
N SER A 232 18.92 -24.42 -4.48
CA SER A 232 18.97 -25.45 -3.43
C SER A 232 18.36 -24.91 -2.15
N PHE A 233 17.49 -25.72 -1.54
CA PHE A 233 17.00 -25.47 -0.19
C PHE A 233 18.00 -26.06 0.81
N ARG A 234 18.46 -25.26 1.77
CA ARG A 234 19.38 -25.67 2.85
C ARG A 234 18.63 -25.71 4.17
#